data_b27a9b41792b752969df6507a9da0d83
#
_entry.id   b27a9b41792b752969df6507a9da0d83
#
_cell.length_a   1.000
_cell.length_b   1.000
_cell.length_c   1.000
_cell.angle_alpha   90.00
_cell.angle_beta   90.00
_cell.angle_gamma   90.00
#
_symmetry.space_group_name_H-M   'P 1'
#
loop_
_entity.id
_entity.type
_entity.pdbx_description
1 polymer ?
#
loop_
_entity_poly.entity_id
_entity_poly.type
_entity_poly.pdbx_seq_one_letter_code
_entity_poly.pdbx_strand_id
1 'polypeptide(L)'
;GEAPGKSYADPYFGGEGPERNSCIACGGCMVGCRYNAKNSLDKNYLYLAEKQGAQVFSETRVIDVVPLNGKADGEDGYEVTTVSSTSLLFRNKRRWRAKAVVFAGSSLGTQDLLFKLRDKKSLPNISAQLGRRVRTNAESLIGVRLPNVDNMDSGIAIGSGIYLDEKTHIEATRYPRGSDAMGLLVTAMIRGKTDWRRVFIWLYTLLRLLVRNPRQAIGSIIPFGLAKQTIILLCMQTLDGHIDMLYKRRWYWPFSKRMVSFGPKIPAHIPEASEFALKTARRLGGMAGSLITEVLFNIPATAHCMGGAGMGRSADDGVVDVQSRVFGYKNMLVC
;
A
#
# COMPACT_ATOMS: atom_id res chain seq x y z
N GLY A 1 -12.41 25.47 -15.04
CA GLY A 1 -12.50 24.95 -13.65
C GLY A 1 -12.69 26.08 -12.66
N GLU A 2 -13.20 25.79 -11.50
CA GLU A 2 -13.39 26.74 -10.41
C GLU A 2 -12.05 27.28 -9.90
N ALA A 3 -12.04 28.49 -9.32
CA ALA A 3 -10.85 29.09 -8.73
C ALA A 3 -10.26 28.16 -7.64
N PRO A 4 -8.91 28.03 -7.51
CA PRO A 4 -8.29 27.19 -6.53
C PRO A 4 -8.77 27.45 -5.10
N GLY A 5 -9.11 26.41 -4.36
CA GLY A 5 -9.60 26.49 -2.97
C GLY A 5 -11.05 26.95 -2.79
N LYS A 6 -11.77 27.29 -3.85
CA LYS A 6 -13.18 27.69 -3.79
C LYS A 6 -14.05 26.50 -3.38
N SER A 7 -14.99 26.74 -2.47
CA SER A 7 -15.98 25.76 -2.02
C SER A 7 -17.21 25.77 -2.92
N TYR A 8 -17.81 24.60 -3.12
CA TYR A 8 -19.02 24.39 -3.93
C TYR A 8 -19.75 23.12 -3.49
N ALA A 9 -21.04 23.04 -3.84
CA ALA A 9 -21.85 21.86 -3.60
C ALA A 9 -21.27 20.64 -4.33
N ASP A 10 -21.65 19.44 -3.86
CA ASP A 10 -21.17 18.19 -4.45
C ASP A 10 -21.41 18.13 -5.98
N PRO A 11 -20.36 17.94 -6.79
CA PRO A 11 -20.49 17.87 -8.25
C PRO A 11 -20.65 16.44 -8.78
N TYR A 12 -20.62 15.41 -7.91
CA TYR A 12 -20.53 14.00 -8.33
C TYR A 12 -21.82 13.22 -8.16
N PHE A 13 -22.64 13.56 -7.12
CA PHE A 13 -23.80 12.76 -6.71
C PHE A 13 -25.09 13.60 -6.74
N GLY A 14 -25.23 14.46 -7.74
CA GLY A 14 -26.44 15.31 -7.89
C GLY A 14 -26.64 16.30 -6.74
N GLY A 15 -25.59 16.65 -6.00
CA GLY A 15 -25.68 17.52 -4.83
C GLY A 15 -26.00 16.79 -3.51
N GLU A 16 -26.13 15.46 -3.53
CA GLU A 16 -26.38 14.67 -2.33
C GLU A 16 -25.13 14.40 -1.48
N GLY A 17 -23.96 14.49 -2.09
CA GLY A 17 -22.67 14.34 -1.41
C GLY A 17 -22.30 15.57 -0.58
N PRO A 18 -21.18 15.51 0.15
CA PRO A 18 -20.70 16.65 0.93
C PRO A 18 -20.15 17.76 0.06
N GLU A 19 -20.14 18.96 0.61
CA GLU A 19 -19.47 20.12 0.01
C GLU A 19 -17.99 19.80 -0.32
N ARG A 20 -17.48 20.38 -1.40
CA ARG A 20 -16.16 20.12 -1.96
C ARG A 20 -15.42 21.43 -2.21
N ASN A 21 -14.09 21.34 -2.23
CA ASN A 21 -13.28 22.46 -2.64
C ASN A 21 -12.51 22.15 -3.93
N SER A 22 -12.25 23.15 -4.74
CA SER A 22 -11.36 23.00 -5.89
C SER A 22 -9.91 22.80 -5.46
N CYS A 23 -9.19 22.01 -6.23
CA CYS A 23 -7.80 21.64 -5.93
C CYS A 23 -6.86 22.85 -6.01
N ILE A 24 -6.00 23.02 -5.01
CA ILE A 24 -4.95 24.07 -4.98
C ILE A 24 -3.59 23.57 -5.51
N ALA A 25 -3.53 22.37 -6.09
CA ALA A 25 -2.31 21.78 -6.65
C ALA A 25 -1.13 21.67 -5.66
N CYS A 26 -1.40 21.32 -4.40
CA CYS A 26 -0.39 21.27 -3.33
C CYS A 26 0.44 19.97 -3.28
N GLY A 27 0.24 19.00 -4.20
CA GLY A 27 0.93 17.71 -4.19
C GLY A 27 0.53 16.74 -3.07
N GLY A 28 -0.41 17.11 -2.18
CA GLY A 28 -0.71 16.40 -0.93
C GLY A 28 -1.59 15.16 -1.03
N CYS A 29 -2.00 14.73 -2.22
CA CYS A 29 -2.99 13.66 -2.38
C CYS A 29 -2.55 12.30 -1.78
N MET A 30 -1.25 12.01 -1.75
CA MET A 30 -0.69 10.76 -1.22
C MET A 30 -0.69 10.69 0.31
N VAL A 31 -0.62 11.83 0.98
CA VAL A 31 -0.57 11.94 2.45
C VAL A 31 -1.88 12.42 3.06
N GLY A 32 -2.95 12.47 2.26
CA GLY A 32 -4.27 12.95 2.65
C GLY A 32 -4.54 14.38 2.21
N CYS A 33 -5.72 14.60 1.60
CA CYS A 33 -6.11 15.91 1.11
C CYS A 33 -6.65 16.78 2.24
N ARG A 34 -5.89 17.79 2.66
CA ARG A 34 -6.30 18.76 3.70
C ARG A 34 -7.31 19.79 3.20
N TYR A 35 -7.46 19.91 1.88
CA TYR A 35 -8.22 20.98 1.23
C TYR A 35 -9.58 20.52 0.72
N ASN A 36 -10.07 19.39 1.16
CA ASN A 36 -11.39 18.84 0.80
C ASN A 36 -11.62 18.68 -0.73
N ALA A 37 -10.53 18.55 -1.51
CA ALA A 37 -10.60 18.51 -2.97
C ALA A 37 -10.56 17.09 -3.55
N LYS A 38 -9.92 16.13 -2.85
CA LYS A 38 -9.82 14.75 -3.33
C LYS A 38 -11.12 14.01 -3.10
N ASN A 39 -11.61 13.29 -4.11
CA ASN A 39 -12.80 12.43 -3.99
C ASN A 39 -12.46 11.10 -3.33
N SER A 40 -12.18 11.10 -2.02
CA SER A 40 -11.94 9.93 -1.21
C SER A 40 -13.25 9.30 -0.71
N LEU A 41 -13.22 8.03 -0.28
CA LEU A 41 -14.41 7.27 0.09
C LEU A 41 -15.26 7.90 1.21
N ASP A 42 -14.62 8.61 2.13
CA ASP A 42 -15.29 9.39 3.19
C ASP A 42 -16.17 10.53 2.66
N LYS A 43 -15.99 10.91 1.40
CA LYS A 43 -16.73 11.98 0.73
C LYS A 43 -17.65 11.48 -0.36
N ASN A 44 -17.74 10.19 -0.55
CA ASN A 44 -18.61 9.56 -1.53
C ASN A 44 -19.39 8.38 -0.91
N TYR A 45 -19.05 7.14 -1.21
CA TYR A 45 -19.83 5.98 -0.80
C TYR A 45 -19.99 5.81 0.71
N LEU A 46 -18.97 6.12 1.52
CA LEU A 46 -19.10 6.07 2.98
C LEU A 46 -20.05 7.16 3.49
N TYR A 47 -19.91 8.38 2.98
CA TYR A 47 -20.83 9.47 3.30
C TYR A 47 -22.28 9.12 2.96
N LEU A 48 -22.52 8.60 1.75
CA LEU A 48 -23.86 8.19 1.31
C LEU A 48 -24.40 7.01 2.13
N ALA A 49 -23.54 6.07 2.52
CA ALA A 49 -23.92 4.97 3.39
C ALA A 49 -24.34 5.46 4.79
N GLU A 50 -23.60 6.42 5.37
CA GLU A 50 -23.98 7.05 6.65
C GLU A 50 -25.32 7.78 6.56
N LYS A 51 -25.60 8.48 5.45
CA LYS A 51 -26.92 9.08 5.19
C LYS A 51 -28.05 8.05 5.17
N GLN A 52 -27.75 6.80 4.79
CA GLN A 52 -28.70 5.68 4.80
C GLN A 52 -28.72 4.89 6.11
N GLY A 53 -28.06 5.38 7.17
CA GLY A 53 -28.05 4.80 8.51
C GLY A 53 -26.91 3.87 8.82
N ALA A 54 -25.91 3.74 7.94
CA ALA A 54 -24.69 3.03 8.31
C ALA A 54 -23.93 3.78 9.42
N GLN A 55 -23.32 3.03 10.35
CA GLN A 55 -22.56 3.60 11.44
C GLN A 55 -21.07 3.29 11.27
N VAL A 56 -20.23 4.31 11.33
CA VAL A 56 -18.77 4.18 11.27
C VAL A 56 -18.18 4.26 12.68
N PHE A 57 -17.53 3.19 13.11
CA PHE A 57 -16.82 3.13 14.39
C PHE A 57 -15.32 3.30 14.15
N SER A 58 -14.86 4.54 14.20
CA SER A 58 -13.43 4.87 14.07
C SER A 58 -12.60 4.25 15.19
N GLU A 59 -11.29 4.14 14.98
CA GLU A 59 -10.32 3.62 15.97
C GLU A 59 -10.69 2.25 16.57
N THR A 60 -11.47 1.47 15.85
CA THR A 60 -12.02 0.20 16.31
C THR A 60 -11.46 -0.95 15.46
N ARG A 61 -10.74 -1.86 16.10
CA ARG A 61 -10.14 -3.04 15.46
C ARG A 61 -10.88 -4.30 15.82
N VAL A 62 -11.32 -5.05 14.81
CA VAL A 62 -11.85 -6.41 14.98
C VAL A 62 -10.72 -7.35 15.38
N ILE A 63 -10.94 -8.16 16.40
CA ILE A 63 -9.98 -9.15 16.92
C ILE A 63 -10.52 -10.56 16.95
N ASP A 64 -11.84 -10.73 16.85
CA ASP A 64 -12.49 -12.04 16.80
C ASP A 64 -13.82 -11.98 16.08
N VAL A 65 -14.19 -13.08 15.43
CA VAL A 65 -15.49 -13.32 14.79
C VAL A 65 -15.84 -14.77 15.04
N VAL A 66 -16.97 -15.00 15.71
CA VAL A 66 -17.42 -16.35 16.11
C VAL A 66 -18.87 -16.56 15.66
N PRO A 67 -19.21 -17.68 15.02
CA PRO A 67 -20.60 -18.03 14.73
C PRO A 67 -21.45 -18.10 15.99
N LEU A 68 -22.70 -17.65 15.89
CA LEU A 68 -23.65 -17.68 17.01
C LEU A 68 -24.28 -19.07 17.20
N ASN A 69 -24.82 -19.31 18.40
CA ASN A 69 -25.67 -20.43 18.78
C ASN A 69 -25.07 -21.82 18.45
N GLY A 70 -23.73 -21.96 18.37
CA GLY A 70 -23.08 -23.22 18.04
C GLY A 70 -23.26 -23.68 16.58
N LYS A 71 -23.86 -22.85 15.73
CA LYS A 71 -23.97 -23.09 14.27
C LYS A 71 -22.65 -22.76 13.59
N ALA A 72 -21.78 -23.76 13.48
CA ALA A 72 -20.41 -23.60 13.01
C ALA A 72 -20.29 -22.96 11.61
N ASP A 73 -21.34 -23.01 10.81
CA ASP A 73 -21.43 -22.38 9.48
C ASP A 73 -21.91 -20.92 9.49
N GLY A 74 -22.27 -20.38 10.66
CA GLY A 74 -22.73 -19.00 10.79
C GLY A 74 -24.15 -18.73 10.31
N GLU A 75 -25.01 -19.77 10.20
CA GLU A 75 -26.40 -19.62 9.76
C GLU A 75 -27.18 -18.59 10.62
N ASP A 76 -26.95 -18.58 11.93
CA ASP A 76 -27.61 -17.70 12.89
C ASP A 76 -26.92 -16.33 13.01
N GLY A 77 -25.85 -16.07 12.21
CA GLY A 77 -25.04 -14.86 12.28
C GLY A 77 -23.79 -15.02 13.15
N TYR A 78 -23.21 -13.90 13.54
CA TYR A 78 -21.88 -13.84 14.16
C TYR A 78 -21.82 -12.90 15.34
N GLU A 79 -21.00 -13.26 16.34
CA GLU A 79 -20.52 -12.34 17.37
C GLU A 79 -19.15 -11.77 16.91
N VAL A 80 -19.07 -10.46 16.79
CA VAL A 80 -17.84 -9.73 16.40
C VAL A 80 -17.26 -9.05 17.64
N THR A 81 -16.04 -9.40 18.01
CA THR A 81 -15.34 -8.76 19.12
C THR A 81 -14.37 -7.71 18.60
N THR A 82 -14.46 -6.52 19.18
CA THR A 82 -13.60 -5.37 18.83
C THR A 82 -12.85 -4.82 20.03
N VAL A 83 -11.75 -4.11 19.73
CA VAL A 83 -10.97 -3.35 20.73
C VAL A 83 -10.59 -1.99 20.15
N SER A 84 -10.27 -1.02 21.02
CA SER A 84 -9.67 0.23 20.56
C SER A 84 -8.33 -0.05 19.89
N SER A 85 -8.07 0.58 18.74
CA SER A 85 -6.81 0.47 18.01
C SER A 85 -5.73 1.44 18.49
N THR A 86 -6.12 2.51 19.19
CA THR A 86 -5.24 3.60 19.65
C THR A 86 -4.90 3.50 21.14
N SER A 87 -5.72 2.81 21.93
CA SER A 87 -5.46 2.64 23.37
C SER A 87 -4.40 1.57 23.64
N LEU A 88 -3.36 1.93 24.39
CA LEU A 88 -2.28 1.02 24.79
C LEU A 88 -2.65 0.18 26.04
N LEU A 89 -3.29 0.76 27.01
CA LEU A 89 -3.57 0.15 28.32
C LEU A 89 -4.99 -0.40 28.43
N PHE A 90 -5.99 0.41 28.15
CA PHE A 90 -7.40 0.04 28.27
C PHE A 90 -8.02 -0.17 26.88
N ARG A 91 -7.99 -1.40 26.40
CA ARG A 91 -8.39 -1.74 25.02
C ARG A 91 -9.89 -1.68 24.76
N ASN A 92 -10.74 -1.34 25.73
CA ASN A 92 -12.21 -1.18 25.60
C ASN A 92 -12.84 -2.26 24.71
N LYS A 93 -12.78 -3.51 25.18
CA LYS A 93 -13.34 -4.65 24.46
C LYS A 93 -14.86 -4.53 24.34
N ARG A 94 -15.40 -4.60 23.12
CA ARG A 94 -16.83 -4.59 22.80
C ARG A 94 -17.21 -5.83 22.02
N ARG A 95 -18.47 -6.24 22.13
CA ARG A 95 -19.05 -7.34 21.36
C ARG A 95 -20.29 -6.85 20.62
N TRP A 96 -20.39 -7.27 19.39
CA TRP A 96 -21.45 -6.92 18.46
C TRP A 96 -22.07 -8.19 17.92
N ARG A 97 -23.38 -8.20 17.69
CA ARG A 97 -24.03 -9.29 16.96
C ARG A 97 -24.46 -8.81 15.61
N ALA A 98 -24.15 -9.58 14.57
CA ALA A 98 -24.46 -9.26 13.20
C ALA A 98 -25.04 -10.48 12.48
N LYS A 99 -26.01 -10.25 11.61
CA LYS A 99 -26.57 -11.32 10.74
C LYS A 99 -25.55 -11.77 9.70
N ALA A 100 -24.74 -10.84 9.21
CA ALA A 100 -23.71 -11.11 8.19
C ALA A 100 -22.42 -10.34 8.52
N VAL A 101 -21.28 -10.81 7.99
CA VAL A 101 -19.97 -10.17 8.13
C VAL A 101 -19.31 -10.05 6.77
N VAL A 102 -18.77 -8.86 6.47
CA VAL A 102 -17.97 -8.59 5.27
C VAL A 102 -16.55 -8.20 5.70
N PHE A 103 -15.56 -8.98 5.26
CA PHE A 103 -14.15 -8.67 5.47
C PHE A 103 -13.66 -7.78 4.32
N ALA A 104 -13.46 -6.51 4.58
CA ALA A 104 -12.99 -5.50 3.63
C ALA A 104 -11.74 -4.77 4.14
N GLY A 105 -10.86 -5.47 4.85
CA GLY A 105 -9.64 -4.93 5.47
C GLY A 105 -8.42 -4.89 4.54
N SER A 106 -8.62 -4.76 3.24
CA SER A 106 -7.63 -4.95 2.18
C SER A 106 -7.02 -6.36 2.17
N SER A 107 -6.22 -6.68 1.13
CA SER A 107 -5.62 -8.01 0.97
C SER A 107 -4.87 -8.47 2.23
N LEU A 108 -3.92 -7.69 2.75
CA LEU A 108 -3.09 -8.11 3.87
C LEU A 108 -3.84 -8.11 5.20
N GLY A 109 -4.67 -7.09 5.46
CA GLY A 109 -5.43 -6.99 6.71
C GLY A 109 -6.49 -8.10 6.84
N THR A 110 -7.22 -8.38 5.77
CA THR A 110 -8.19 -9.48 5.70
C THR A 110 -7.51 -10.83 5.94
N GLN A 111 -6.39 -11.11 5.25
CA GLN A 111 -5.66 -12.36 5.42
C GLN A 111 -5.13 -12.53 6.86
N ASP A 112 -4.51 -11.49 7.43
CA ASP A 112 -3.98 -11.55 8.79
C ASP A 112 -5.07 -11.85 9.82
N LEU A 113 -6.24 -11.24 9.67
CA LEU A 113 -7.39 -11.51 10.54
C LEU A 113 -7.91 -12.95 10.33
N LEU A 114 -8.18 -13.38 9.10
CA LEU A 114 -8.69 -14.73 8.80
C LEU A 114 -7.72 -15.82 9.25
N PHE A 115 -6.40 -15.64 9.08
CA PHE A 115 -5.40 -16.58 9.63
C PHE A 115 -5.49 -16.68 11.14
N LYS A 116 -5.62 -15.55 11.85
CA LYS A 116 -5.80 -15.53 13.32
C LYS A 116 -7.06 -16.24 13.75
N LEU A 117 -8.17 -15.99 13.07
CA LEU A 117 -9.46 -16.61 13.37
C LEU A 117 -9.43 -18.12 13.15
N ARG A 118 -8.80 -18.59 12.07
CA ARG A 118 -8.59 -20.02 11.82
C ARG A 118 -7.68 -20.67 12.86
N ASP A 119 -6.57 -20.03 13.21
CA ASP A 119 -5.61 -20.53 14.20
C ASP A 119 -6.20 -20.64 15.60
N LYS A 120 -7.03 -19.67 15.99
CA LYS A 120 -7.79 -19.67 17.26
C LYS A 120 -8.98 -20.62 17.27
N LYS A 121 -9.32 -21.21 16.12
CA LYS A 121 -10.53 -22.03 15.93
C LYS A 121 -11.85 -21.26 16.09
N SER A 122 -11.83 -19.94 16.02
CA SER A 122 -13.04 -19.10 15.91
C SER A 122 -13.75 -19.33 14.58
N LEU A 123 -12.97 -19.46 13.49
CA LEU A 123 -13.43 -19.81 12.14
C LEU A 123 -12.58 -20.96 11.58
N PRO A 124 -12.76 -22.21 12.06
CA PRO A 124 -11.89 -23.33 11.70
C PRO A 124 -12.04 -23.78 10.23
N ASN A 125 -13.19 -23.52 9.60
CA ASN A 125 -13.51 -23.99 8.24
C ASN A 125 -12.98 -23.05 7.13
N ILE A 126 -12.23 -22.00 7.46
CA ILE A 126 -11.57 -21.15 6.44
C ILE A 126 -10.63 -22.02 5.60
N SER A 127 -10.78 -21.95 4.29
CA SER A 127 -10.05 -22.76 3.32
C SER A 127 -8.54 -22.75 3.54
N ALA A 128 -7.88 -23.87 3.24
CA ALA A 128 -6.42 -24.00 3.21
C ALA A 128 -5.77 -23.13 2.13
N GLN A 129 -6.53 -22.67 1.13
CA GLN A 129 -6.08 -21.78 0.08
C GLN A 129 -5.88 -20.33 0.55
N LEU A 130 -6.29 -19.99 1.79
CA LEU A 130 -6.02 -18.67 2.36
C LEU A 130 -4.53 -18.36 2.32
N GLY A 131 -4.19 -17.21 1.80
CA GLY A 131 -2.81 -16.71 1.65
C GLY A 131 -2.14 -17.12 0.33
N ARG A 132 -2.78 -17.93 -0.50
CA ARG A 132 -2.21 -18.32 -1.79
C ARG A 132 -2.36 -17.23 -2.84
N ARG A 133 -1.38 -17.17 -3.76
CA ARG A 133 -1.41 -16.29 -4.94
C ARG A 133 -1.61 -14.81 -4.59
N VAL A 134 -0.90 -14.30 -3.60
CA VAL A 134 -0.84 -12.86 -3.36
C VAL A 134 0.02 -12.23 -4.43
N ARG A 135 -0.53 -11.26 -5.15
CA ARG A 135 0.10 -10.57 -6.27
C ARG A 135 0.44 -9.14 -5.89
N THR A 136 1.44 -8.61 -6.56
CA THR A 136 1.82 -7.20 -6.54
C THR A 136 2.08 -6.76 -7.98
N ASN A 137 2.28 -5.49 -8.19
CA ASN A 137 2.60 -4.91 -9.50
C ASN A 137 4.12 -4.84 -9.77
N ALA A 138 4.94 -5.61 -9.05
CA ALA A 138 6.40 -5.61 -9.18
C ALA A 138 6.98 -4.18 -9.23
N GLU A 139 6.76 -3.44 -8.14
CA GLU A 139 7.04 -2.00 -8.04
C GLU A 139 8.51 -1.71 -7.69
N SER A 140 9.06 -0.65 -8.30
CA SER A 140 10.30 0.01 -7.90
C SER A 140 10.06 1.51 -7.77
N LEU A 141 10.55 2.12 -6.69
CA LEU A 141 10.44 3.55 -6.43
C LEU A 141 11.77 4.23 -6.67
N ILE A 142 11.84 5.05 -7.72
CA ILE A 142 13.06 5.74 -8.12
C ILE A 142 12.82 7.25 -8.03
N GLY A 143 13.66 7.97 -7.29
CA GLY A 143 13.64 9.42 -7.22
C GLY A 143 14.60 10.04 -8.23
N VAL A 144 14.16 11.05 -8.96
CA VAL A 144 15.04 11.93 -9.75
C VAL A 144 15.07 13.30 -9.06
N ARG A 145 16.18 13.62 -8.40
CA ARG A 145 16.38 14.90 -7.71
C ARG A 145 17.08 15.89 -8.62
N LEU A 146 16.51 17.08 -8.71
CA LEU A 146 16.97 18.21 -9.52
C LEU A 146 17.33 19.38 -8.60
N PRO A 147 18.60 19.56 -8.21
CA PRO A 147 19.00 20.56 -7.21
C PRO A 147 18.67 22.01 -7.59
N ASN A 148 18.55 22.29 -8.88
CA ASN A 148 18.27 23.64 -9.42
C ASN A 148 16.76 23.90 -9.61
N VAL A 149 15.89 22.98 -9.19
CA VAL A 149 14.43 23.11 -9.27
C VAL A 149 13.88 23.24 -7.85
N ASP A 150 12.85 24.08 -7.66
CA ASP A 150 12.31 24.41 -6.35
C ASP A 150 10.77 24.34 -6.29
N ASN A 151 10.13 23.63 -7.21
CA ASN A 151 8.68 23.56 -7.35
C ASN A 151 8.13 22.18 -7.71
N MET A 152 8.92 21.09 -7.51
CA MET A 152 8.43 19.73 -7.79
C MET A 152 7.30 19.30 -6.86
N ASP A 153 7.12 19.97 -5.72
CA ASP A 153 6.03 19.78 -4.78
C ASP A 153 4.68 20.38 -5.23
N SER A 154 4.67 21.13 -6.35
CA SER A 154 3.47 21.76 -6.89
C SER A 154 2.82 20.90 -7.97
N GLY A 155 1.49 20.76 -7.93
CA GLY A 155 0.70 19.95 -8.86
C GLY A 155 -0.13 18.89 -8.14
N ILE A 156 -0.79 18.03 -8.90
CA ILE A 156 -1.45 16.83 -8.38
C ILE A 156 -0.40 15.74 -8.09
N ALA A 157 -0.67 14.85 -7.13
CA ALA A 157 0.35 13.89 -6.69
C ALA A 157 0.78 12.94 -7.80
N ILE A 158 -0.15 12.42 -8.61
CA ILE A 158 0.12 11.59 -9.78
C ILE A 158 -0.55 12.27 -10.96
N GLY A 159 0.24 12.75 -11.90
CA GLY A 159 -0.26 13.62 -12.99
C GLY A 159 -0.11 13.05 -14.39
N SER A 160 0.75 12.07 -14.56
CA SER A 160 1.05 11.48 -15.87
C SER A 160 1.68 10.11 -15.72
N GLY A 161 1.48 9.28 -16.73
CA GLY A 161 2.10 7.97 -16.85
C GLY A 161 2.67 7.79 -18.25
N ILE A 162 3.72 6.99 -18.37
CA ILE A 162 4.33 6.59 -19.64
C ILE A 162 4.60 5.10 -19.64
N TYR A 163 4.54 4.48 -20.80
CA TYR A 163 5.02 3.13 -21.02
C TYR A 163 6.41 3.18 -21.67
N LEU A 164 7.38 2.52 -21.05
CA LEU A 164 8.72 2.37 -21.63
C LEU A 164 8.73 1.24 -22.68
N ASP A 165 7.95 0.22 -22.41
CA ASP A 165 7.70 -0.94 -23.26
C ASP A 165 6.31 -1.52 -22.92
N GLU A 166 5.94 -2.66 -23.52
CA GLU A 166 4.63 -3.30 -23.31
C GLU A 166 4.35 -3.74 -21.86
N LYS A 167 5.38 -3.86 -21.03
CA LYS A 167 5.29 -4.39 -19.67
C LYS A 167 5.64 -3.38 -18.60
N THR A 168 6.37 -2.32 -18.92
CA THR A 168 6.92 -1.37 -17.96
C THR A 168 6.19 -0.03 -18.04
N HIS A 169 5.44 0.29 -16.99
CA HIS A 169 4.73 1.54 -16.83
C HIS A 169 5.38 2.39 -15.73
N ILE A 170 5.51 3.69 -15.95
CA ILE A 170 6.05 4.66 -14.99
C ILE A 170 5.06 5.78 -14.78
N GLU A 171 4.75 6.07 -13.53
CA GLU A 171 3.97 7.25 -13.12
C GLU A 171 4.85 8.27 -12.41
N ALA A 172 4.74 9.51 -12.82
CA ALA A 172 5.41 10.61 -12.16
C ALA A 172 4.64 11.03 -10.90
N THR A 173 5.24 10.82 -9.75
CA THR A 173 4.62 11.04 -8.43
C THR A 173 5.36 12.11 -7.65
N ARG A 174 4.65 12.91 -6.88
CA ARG A 174 5.21 13.96 -6.02
C ARG A 174 4.59 13.93 -4.62
N TYR A 175 5.34 14.51 -3.68
CA TYR A 175 4.89 14.74 -2.32
C TYR A 175 4.78 16.23 -2.03
N PRO A 176 3.90 16.66 -1.10
CA PRO A 176 3.75 18.06 -0.75
C PRO A 176 4.97 18.60 0.00
N ARG A 177 5.09 19.90 0.04
CA ARG A 177 6.04 20.60 0.92
C ARG A 177 5.93 20.10 2.36
N GLY A 178 7.07 19.87 3.00
CA GLY A 178 7.16 19.30 4.35
C GLY A 178 7.28 17.78 4.40
N SER A 179 7.31 17.09 3.24
CA SER A 179 7.51 15.62 3.15
C SER A 179 8.98 15.21 3.02
N ASP A 180 9.90 16.07 3.35
CA ASP A 180 11.35 15.84 3.18
C ASP A 180 11.87 14.60 3.93
N ALA A 181 11.24 14.22 5.05
CA ALA A 181 11.59 13.01 5.80
C ALA A 181 11.54 11.73 4.95
N MET A 182 10.77 11.71 3.87
CA MET A 182 10.76 10.60 2.90
C MET A 182 12.14 10.37 2.26
N GLY A 183 13.00 11.38 2.25
CA GLY A 183 14.38 11.28 1.77
C GLY A 183 15.25 10.32 2.58
N LEU A 184 14.90 10.05 3.84
CA LEU A 184 15.59 9.06 4.68
C LEU A 184 15.42 7.62 4.17
N LEU A 185 14.42 7.38 3.31
CA LEU A 185 14.17 6.08 2.69
C LEU A 185 14.90 5.90 1.34
N VAL A 186 15.56 6.96 0.85
CA VAL A 186 16.18 6.98 -0.49
C VAL A 186 17.70 7.05 -0.36
N THR A 187 18.39 6.38 -1.27
CA THR A 187 19.86 6.41 -1.36
C THR A 187 20.29 6.42 -2.83
N ALA A 188 21.59 6.60 -3.07
CA ALA A 188 22.15 6.55 -4.42
C ALA A 188 21.82 5.22 -5.10
N MET A 189 21.29 5.30 -6.31
CA MET A 189 20.91 4.14 -7.10
C MET A 189 22.16 3.36 -7.56
N ILE A 190 22.08 2.04 -7.51
CA ILE A 190 23.09 1.15 -8.08
C ILE A 190 22.54 0.44 -9.31
N ARG A 191 23.40 0.13 -10.27
CA ARG A 191 23.05 -0.70 -11.42
C ARG A 191 23.04 -2.18 -11.04
N GLY A 192 21.95 -2.81 -11.30
CA GLY A 192 21.52 -4.16 -11.13
C GLY A 192 22.54 -5.25 -10.80
N LYS A 193 22.55 -5.71 -9.56
CA LYS A 193 22.86 -7.09 -9.15
C LYS A 193 21.97 -7.44 -7.97
N THR A 194 21.60 -8.71 -7.89
CA THR A 194 20.66 -9.22 -6.87
C THR A 194 21.33 -9.90 -5.69
N ASP A 195 22.67 -9.95 -5.70
CA ASP A 195 23.50 -10.62 -4.70
C ASP A 195 24.04 -9.68 -3.60
N TRP A 196 24.73 -10.23 -2.60
CA TRP A 196 25.33 -9.50 -1.48
C TRP A 196 26.36 -8.43 -1.89
N ARG A 197 26.94 -8.53 -3.09
CA ARG A 197 27.91 -7.57 -3.65
C ARG A 197 27.32 -6.19 -3.86
N ARG A 198 25.98 -6.08 -3.88
CA ARG A 198 25.28 -4.79 -4.04
C ARG A 198 25.66 -3.79 -2.92
N VAL A 199 25.93 -4.24 -1.71
CA VAL A 199 26.37 -3.36 -0.60
C VAL A 199 27.72 -2.71 -0.92
N PHE A 200 28.68 -3.48 -1.45
CA PHE A 200 29.97 -2.96 -1.87
C PHE A 200 29.88 -2.05 -3.09
N ILE A 201 29.03 -2.39 -4.06
CA ILE A 201 28.78 -1.54 -5.23
C ILE A 201 28.15 -0.21 -4.79
N TRP A 202 27.21 -0.25 -3.85
CA TRP A 202 26.62 0.94 -3.28
C TRP A 202 27.65 1.81 -2.56
N LEU A 203 28.46 1.23 -1.68
CA LEU A 203 29.51 1.94 -0.97
C LEU A 203 30.52 2.57 -1.95
N TYR A 204 30.98 1.80 -2.95
CA TYR A 204 31.83 2.33 -4.02
C TYR A 204 31.17 3.49 -4.77
N THR A 205 29.89 3.36 -5.08
CA THR A 205 29.12 4.40 -5.78
C THR A 205 29.05 5.67 -4.94
N LEU A 206 28.79 5.56 -3.63
CA LEU A 206 28.78 6.72 -2.72
C LEU A 206 30.16 7.36 -2.60
N LEU A 207 31.21 6.60 -2.42
CA LEU A 207 32.58 7.11 -2.33
C LEU A 207 32.99 7.81 -3.62
N ARG A 208 32.71 7.19 -4.77
CA ARG A 208 32.98 7.82 -6.07
C ARG A 208 32.16 9.11 -6.28
N LEU A 209 30.91 9.12 -5.83
CA LEU A 209 30.06 10.30 -5.91
C LEU A 209 30.59 11.42 -4.98
N LEU A 210 31.04 11.08 -3.77
CA LEU A 210 31.62 12.01 -2.82
C LEU A 210 32.90 12.70 -3.38
N VAL A 211 33.73 11.93 -4.06
CA VAL A 211 34.98 12.47 -4.67
C VAL A 211 34.68 13.32 -5.91
N ARG A 212 33.76 12.88 -6.80
CA ARG A 212 33.49 13.57 -8.07
C ARG A 212 32.51 14.72 -7.98
N ASN A 213 31.50 14.56 -7.13
CA ASN A 213 30.38 15.51 -6.97
C ASN A 213 29.92 15.57 -5.51
N PRO A 214 30.70 16.18 -4.58
CA PRO A 214 30.41 16.17 -3.15
C PRO A 214 29.03 16.75 -2.81
N ARG A 215 28.58 17.80 -3.54
CA ARG A 215 27.24 18.38 -3.37
C ARG A 215 26.13 17.37 -3.67
N GLN A 216 26.30 16.56 -4.71
CA GLN A 216 25.34 15.52 -5.04
C GLN A 216 25.38 14.34 -4.04
N ALA A 217 26.57 13.96 -3.58
CA ALA A 217 26.71 12.93 -2.55
C ALA A 217 26.00 13.32 -1.26
N ILE A 218 26.25 14.54 -0.78
CA ILE A 218 25.57 15.11 0.39
C ILE A 218 24.06 15.15 0.14
N GLY A 219 23.62 15.64 -1.02
CA GLY A 219 22.22 15.68 -1.42
C GLY A 219 21.55 14.29 -1.49
N SER A 220 22.30 13.20 -1.70
CA SER A 220 21.73 11.84 -1.71
C SER A 220 21.46 11.27 -0.30
N ILE A 221 22.04 11.90 0.73
CA ILE A 221 21.93 11.46 2.13
C ILE A 221 21.06 12.43 2.93
N ILE A 222 21.13 13.72 2.61
CA ILE A 222 20.38 14.78 3.32
C ILE A 222 18.96 14.88 2.75
N PRO A 223 17.92 14.69 3.58
CA PRO A 223 16.54 14.74 3.14
C PRO A 223 16.03 16.13 2.81
N PHE A 224 16.64 17.19 3.33
CA PHE A 224 16.15 18.58 3.19
C PHE A 224 15.99 19.01 1.74
N GLY A 225 14.83 19.59 1.44
CA GLY A 225 14.45 20.03 0.11
C GLY A 225 14.03 18.89 -0.84
N LEU A 226 13.90 17.65 -0.35
CA LEU A 226 13.54 16.52 -1.20
C LEU A 226 12.22 16.77 -1.92
N ALA A 227 11.15 17.16 -1.21
CA ALA A 227 9.81 17.29 -1.79
C ALA A 227 9.79 18.28 -2.95
N LYS A 228 10.47 19.41 -2.83
CA LYS A 228 10.48 20.48 -3.84
C LYS A 228 11.49 20.29 -4.97
N GLN A 229 12.43 19.36 -4.82
CA GLN A 229 13.49 19.08 -5.79
C GLN A 229 13.39 17.72 -6.46
N THR A 230 12.45 16.87 -6.04
CA THR A 230 12.42 15.47 -6.50
C THR A 230 11.07 15.12 -7.13
N ILE A 231 11.14 14.53 -8.32
CA ILE A 231 10.04 13.75 -8.86
C ILE A 231 10.31 12.28 -8.58
N ILE A 232 9.29 11.59 -8.08
CA ILE A 232 9.37 10.15 -7.82
C ILE A 232 8.75 9.44 -9.00
N LEU A 233 9.47 8.48 -9.54
CA LEU A 233 9.02 7.57 -10.57
C LEU A 233 8.52 6.30 -9.91
N LEU A 234 7.21 6.10 -9.96
CA LEU A 234 6.56 4.88 -9.55
C LEU A 234 6.60 3.92 -10.74
N CYS A 235 7.55 3.01 -10.70
CA CYS A 235 7.82 2.09 -11.81
C CYS A 235 7.16 0.75 -11.52
N MET A 236 6.33 0.27 -12.43
CA MET A 236 5.54 -0.95 -12.30
C MET A 236 5.73 -1.85 -13.51
N GLN A 237 5.71 -3.17 -13.28
CA GLN A 237 5.78 -4.14 -14.37
C GLN A 237 4.62 -5.13 -14.31
N THR A 238 4.08 -5.44 -15.50
CA THR A 238 3.10 -6.51 -15.66
C THR A 238 3.85 -7.84 -15.74
N LEU A 239 4.07 -8.46 -14.57
CA LEU A 239 4.71 -9.77 -14.45
C LEU A 239 3.73 -10.78 -13.86
N ASP A 240 3.75 -12.01 -14.36
CA ASP A 240 2.99 -13.13 -13.76
C ASP A 240 3.73 -13.68 -12.55
N GLY A 241 3.90 -12.84 -11.53
CA GLY A 241 4.52 -13.16 -10.26
C GLY A 241 3.53 -13.21 -9.11
N HIS A 242 3.71 -14.13 -8.18
CA HIS A 242 2.96 -14.18 -6.93
C HIS A 242 3.83 -14.72 -5.80
N ILE A 243 3.43 -14.40 -4.59
CA ILE A 243 3.95 -14.98 -3.36
C ILE A 243 2.79 -15.58 -2.58
N ASP A 244 3.10 -16.53 -1.72
CA ASP A 244 2.13 -17.04 -0.75
C ASP A 244 2.36 -16.40 0.61
N MET A 245 1.29 -16.19 1.35
CA MET A 245 1.33 -15.79 2.74
C MET A 245 1.06 -17.01 3.62
N LEU A 246 1.91 -17.21 4.61
CA LEU A 246 1.80 -18.29 5.59
C LEU A 246 1.69 -17.72 7.00
N TYR A 247 0.97 -18.42 7.87
CA TYR A 247 0.82 -18.02 9.28
C TYR A 247 1.62 -18.97 10.17
N LYS A 248 2.83 -18.55 10.56
CA LYS A 248 3.76 -19.41 11.32
C LYS A 248 4.61 -18.65 12.33
N ARG A 249 5.18 -19.37 13.30
CA ARG A 249 6.22 -18.85 14.18
C ARG A 249 7.52 -18.71 13.41
N ARG A 250 8.30 -17.70 13.76
CA ARG A 250 9.69 -17.57 13.26
C ARG A 250 10.67 -17.90 14.38
N TRP A 251 11.86 -18.42 14.04
CA TRP A 251 12.87 -18.78 15.01
C TRP A 251 13.31 -17.59 15.91
N TYR A 252 13.37 -16.39 15.34
CA TYR A 252 13.71 -15.16 16.06
C TYR A 252 12.49 -14.51 16.77
N TRP A 253 11.29 -15.05 16.62
CA TRP A 253 10.08 -14.61 17.30
C TRP A 253 9.17 -15.81 17.61
N PRO A 254 9.57 -16.64 18.62
CA PRO A 254 8.85 -17.87 18.92
C PRO A 254 7.54 -17.68 19.68
N PHE A 255 7.30 -16.47 20.24
CA PHE A 255 6.17 -16.21 21.14
C PHE A 255 4.81 -16.21 20.43
N SER A 256 4.73 -15.82 19.15
CA SER A 256 3.48 -15.79 18.42
C SER A 256 3.67 -16.12 16.93
N LYS A 257 2.61 -16.67 16.32
CA LYS A 257 2.54 -16.80 14.87
C LYS A 257 2.33 -15.42 14.24
N ARG A 258 2.88 -15.23 13.05
CA ARG A 258 2.72 -14.03 12.23
C ARG A 258 2.55 -14.42 10.77
N MET A 259 1.89 -13.56 10.03
CA MET A 259 1.85 -13.67 8.57
C MET A 259 3.25 -13.39 8.00
N VAL A 260 3.71 -14.28 7.14
CA VAL A 260 5.04 -14.22 6.50
C VAL A 260 4.92 -14.58 5.03
N SER A 261 5.68 -13.93 4.18
CA SER A 261 5.73 -14.26 2.76
C SER A 261 6.59 -15.51 2.50
N PHE A 262 6.19 -16.27 1.51
CA PHE A 262 6.89 -17.46 1.01
C PHE A 262 6.70 -17.54 -0.52
N GLY A 263 7.70 -18.03 -1.23
CA GLY A 263 7.64 -18.21 -2.68
C GLY A 263 8.81 -17.57 -3.41
N PRO A 264 8.73 -17.47 -4.74
CA PRO A 264 9.77 -16.87 -5.54
C PRO A 264 9.96 -15.39 -5.17
N LYS A 265 11.21 -14.92 -5.23
CA LYS A 265 11.48 -13.51 -5.01
C LYS A 265 10.95 -12.68 -6.17
N ILE A 266 10.09 -11.73 -5.88
CA ILE A 266 9.68 -10.71 -6.84
C ILE A 266 10.90 -9.79 -7.07
N PRO A 267 11.23 -9.44 -8.32
CA PRO A 267 12.34 -8.53 -8.59
C PRO A 267 12.13 -7.18 -7.90
N ALA A 268 13.16 -6.72 -7.17
CA ALA A 268 13.16 -5.40 -6.55
C ALA A 268 13.77 -4.32 -7.47
N HIS A 269 14.31 -4.72 -8.60
CA HIS A 269 14.99 -3.84 -9.54
C HIS A 269 14.42 -4.02 -10.93
N ILE A 270 14.04 -2.91 -11.55
CA ILE A 270 13.53 -2.83 -12.92
C ILE A 270 14.61 -2.13 -13.77
N PRO A 271 15.38 -2.87 -14.59
CA PRO A 271 16.50 -2.31 -15.34
C PRO A 271 16.11 -1.17 -16.28
N GLU A 272 15.00 -1.31 -17.01
CA GLU A 272 14.47 -0.35 -17.95
C GLU A 272 14.12 0.99 -17.26
N ALA A 273 13.46 0.90 -16.12
CA ALA A 273 13.10 2.07 -15.31
C ALA A 273 14.34 2.75 -14.72
N SER A 274 15.31 1.97 -14.27
CA SER A 274 16.57 2.50 -13.73
C SER A 274 17.39 3.22 -14.81
N GLU A 275 17.45 2.68 -16.03
CA GLU A 275 18.11 3.33 -17.14
C GLU A 275 17.41 4.62 -17.54
N PHE A 276 16.07 4.60 -17.62
CA PHE A 276 15.27 5.79 -17.89
C PHE A 276 15.53 6.89 -16.83
N ALA A 277 15.52 6.55 -15.56
CA ALA A 277 15.77 7.50 -14.47
C ALA A 277 17.19 8.09 -14.52
N LEU A 278 18.20 7.27 -14.79
CA LEU A 278 19.59 7.72 -14.94
C LEU A 278 19.78 8.63 -16.16
N LYS A 279 19.12 8.31 -17.27
CA LYS A 279 19.14 9.14 -18.50
C LYS A 279 18.46 10.48 -18.26
N THR A 280 17.30 10.46 -17.61
CA THR A 280 16.54 11.66 -17.25
C THR A 280 17.34 12.54 -16.28
N ALA A 281 17.89 11.97 -15.22
CA ALA A 281 18.72 12.69 -14.25
C ALA A 281 19.92 13.38 -14.93
N ARG A 282 20.62 12.66 -15.80
CA ARG A 282 21.77 13.23 -16.56
C ARG A 282 21.36 14.37 -17.47
N ARG A 283 20.25 14.24 -18.22
CA ARG A 283 19.74 15.29 -19.12
C ARG A 283 19.35 16.56 -18.38
N LEU A 284 18.83 16.42 -17.18
CA LEU A 284 18.33 17.54 -16.38
C LEU A 284 19.33 18.04 -15.32
N GLY A 285 20.57 17.57 -15.34
CA GLY A 285 21.61 17.98 -14.38
C GLY A 285 21.33 17.53 -12.94
N GLY A 286 20.55 16.46 -12.79
CA GLY A 286 20.12 15.92 -11.51
C GLY A 286 20.77 14.59 -11.17
N MET A 287 20.16 13.90 -10.23
CA MET A 287 20.64 12.65 -9.62
C MET A 287 19.50 11.67 -9.47
N ALA A 288 19.74 10.39 -9.77
CA ALA A 288 18.78 9.32 -9.52
C ALA A 288 19.10 8.58 -8.22
N GLY A 289 18.08 8.33 -7.43
CA GLY A 289 18.13 7.51 -6.20
C GLY A 289 17.02 6.45 -6.21
N SER A 290 17.15 5.44 -5.35
CA SER A 290 16.14 4.42 -5.16
C SER A 290 15.97 4.10 -3.68
N LEU A 291 14.95 3.31 -3.32
CA LEU A 291 14.72 2.93 -1.93
C LEU A 291 15.90 2.15 -1.34
N ILE A 292 16.24 2.43 -0.10
CA ILE A 292 17.30 1.72 0.65
C ILE A 292 17.00 0.22 0.71
N THR A 293 15.75 -0.17 0.90
CA THR A 293 15.32 -1.57 0.93
C THR A 293 15.58 -2.29 -0.38
N GLU A 294 15.33 -1.62 -1.50
CA GLU A 294 15.64 -2.12 -2.84
C GLU A 294 17.15 -2.21 -3.05
N VAL A 295 17.87 -1.11 -2.77
CA VAL A 295 19.30 -0.99 -3.05
C VAL A 295 20.15 -1.95 -2.18
N LEU A 296 19.94 -1.99 -0.87
CA LEU A 296 20.78 -2.75 0.04
C LEU A 296 20.29 -4.19 0.27
N PHE A 297 18.99 -4.40 0.36
CA PHE A 297 18.41 -5.67 0.79
C PHE A 297 17.75 -6.48 -0.32
N ASN A 298 17.62 -5.91 -1.53
CA ASN A 298 16.87 -6.52 -2.64
C ASN A 298 15.44 -6.89 -2.25
N ILE A 299 14.79 -6.00 -1.52
CA ILE A 299 13.39 -6.13 -1.09
C ILE A 299 12.55 -5.16 -1.90
N PRO A 300 11.61 -5.64 -2.72
CA PRO A 300 10.71 -4.78 -3.47
C PRO A 300 9.78 -4.03 -2.52
N ALA A 301 9.39 -2.82 -2.91
CA ALA A 301 8.30 -2.10 -2.29
C ALA A 301 7.04 -2.28 -3.12
N THR A 302 5.88 -2.28 -2.48
CA THR A 302 4.59 -2.24 -3.16
C THR A 302 3.51 -1.70 -2.24
N ALA A 303 2.57 -0.98 -2.82
CA ALA A 303 1.32 -0.58 -2.16
C ALA A 303 0.10 -1.30 -2.76
N HIS A 304 0.28 -2.16 -3.76
CA HIS A 304 -0.78 -2.73 -4.59
C HIS A 304 -0.93 -4.25 -4.37
N CYS A 305 -1.01 -4.67 -3.12
CA CYS A 305 -1.23 -6.09 -2.80
C CYS A 305 -2.68 -6.50 -3.10
N MET A 306 -2.86 -7.59 -3.85
CA MET A 306 -4.15 -8.22 -4.12
C MET A 306 -4.08 -9.73 -3.96
N GLY A 307 -5.25 -10.38 -3.89
CA GLY A 307 -5.34 -11.84 -3.74
C GLY A 307 -5.19 -12.32 -2.31
N GLY A 308 -4.80 -13.57 -2.15
CA GLY A 308 -4.69 -14.25 -0.86
C GLY A 308 -6.00 -14.78 -0.29
N ALA A 309 -7.15 -14.23 -0.69
CA ALA A 309 -8.47 -14.81 -0.51
C ALA A 309 -9.11 -15.02 -1.88
N GLY A 310 -8.46 -15.86 -2.69
CA GLY A 310 -8.79 -16.04 -4.11
C GLY A 310 -10.14 -16.73 -4.32
N MET A 311 -10.78 -16.42 -5.45
CA MET A 311 -11.99 -17.11 -5.91
C MET A 311 -11.66 -18.52 -6.38
N GLY A 312 -12.57 -19.47 -6.12
CA GLY A 312 -12.49 -20.85 -6.56
C GLY A 312 -13.86 -21.44 -6.82
N ARG A 313 -13.88 -22.68 -7.27
CA ARG A 313 -15.11 -23.48 -7.45
C ARG A 313 -15.52 -24.16 -6.16
N SER A 314 -14.54 -24.41 -5.28
CA SER A 314 -14.73 -25.05 -3.97
C SER A 314 -13.68 -24.55 -2.97
N ALA A 315 -13.78 -24.98 -1.73
CA ALA A 315 -12.79 -24.70 -0.69
C ALA A 315 -11.40 -25.32 -0.98
N ASP A 316 -11.30 -26.26 -1.92
CA ASP A 316 -10.04 -26.93 -2.29
C ASP A 316 -9.20 -26.06 -3.25
N ASP A 317 -9.83 -25.16 -4.00
CA ASP A 317 -9.15 -24.32 -4.99
C ASP A 317 -9.28 -22.80 -4.73
N GLY A 318 -10.13 -22.39 -3.78
CA GLY A 318 -10.31 -21.00 -3.39
C GLY A 318 -10.74 -20.80 -1.95
N VAL A 319 -10.84 -19.53 -1.57
CA VAL A 319 -11.35 -19.09 -0.25
C VAL A 319 -12.79 -18.63 -0.36
N VAL A 320 -13.14 -18.03 -1.49
CA VAL A 320 -14.46 -17.48 -1.78
C VAL A 320 -14.97 -17.97 -3.13
N ASP A 321 -16.28 -17.95 -3.31
CA ASP A 321 -16.91 -18.20 -4.61
C ASP A 321 -16.94 -16.92 -5.49
N VAL A 322 -17.54 -17.03 -6.67
CA VAL A 322 -17.66 -15.91 -7.63
C VAL A 322 -18.57 -14.76 -7.15
N GLN A 323 -19.33 -14.98 -6.07
CA GLN A 323 -20.11 -13.93 -5.38
C GLN A 323 -19.38 -13.39 -4.13
N SER A 324 -18.10 -13.69 -3.98
CA SER A 324 -17.27 -13.29 -2.82
C SER A 324 -17.71 -13.95 -1.49
N ARG A 325 -18.53 -14.99 -1.51
CA ARG A 325 -18.97 -15.72 -0.30
C ARG A 325 -17.88 -16.69 0.16
N VAL A 326 -17.58 -16.67 1.45
CA VAL A 326 -16.54 -17.52 2.05
C VAL A 326 -17.02 -18.98 2.10
N PHE A 327 -16.26 -19.89 1.53
CA PHE A 327 -16.57 -21.33 1.60
C PHE A 327 -16.63 -21.83 3.05
N GLY A 328 -17.62 -22.66 3.34
CA GLY A 328 -17.85 -23.23 4.67
C GLY A 328 -18.58 -22.30 5.64
N TYR A 329 -18.99 -21.09 5.19
CA TYR A 329 -19.74 -20.14 6.02
C TYR A 329 -20.91 -19.53 5.25
N LYS A 330 -22.03 -19.35 5.94
CA LYS A 330 -23.19 -18.58 5.48
C LYS A 330 -23.04 -17.11 5.91
N ASN A 331 -23.59 -16.20 5.14
CA ASN A 331 -23.62 -14.77 5.48
C ASN A 331 -22.23 -14.16 5.76
N MET A 332 -21.18 -14.68 5.11
CA MET A 332 -19.80 -14.21 5.26
C MET A 332 -19.18 -13.95 3.90
N LEU A 333 -18.66 -12.75 3.71
CA LEU A 333 -18.06 -12.30 2.44
C LEU A 333 -16.66 -11.72 2.67
N VAL A 334 -15.85 -11.75 1.60
CA VAL A 334 -14.59 -11.02 1.48
C VAL A 334 -14.66 -10.11 0.24
N CYS A 335 -14.33 -8.81 0.42
CA CYS A 335 -14.28 -7.81 -0.66
C CYS A 335 -12.90 -7.16 -0.77
#